data_49605bd4493b54d1e84352636a6eb6f6
#
_entry.id   49605bd4493b54d1e84352636a6eb6f6
#
_cell.length_a   1.000
_cell.length_b   1.000
_cell.length_c   1.000
_cell.angle_alpha   90.00
_cell.angle_beta   90.00
_cell.angle_gamma   90.00
#
_symmetry.space_group_name_H-M   'P 1'
#
loop_
_entity.id
_entity.type
_entity.pdbx_description
1 polymer ?
#
loop_
_entity_poly.entity_id
_entity_poly.type
_entity_poly.pdbx_seq_one_letter_code
_entity_poly.pdbx_strand_id
1 'polypeptide(L)'
;MTTQPIPLTPQEVNILVECPLHYHFAKQPAALSGPATAQAEIDALVRDTVQQLHAAGGPARFSLADCLVRVAGYPAAVQMIEHYYRRLERDWRRVMAGNEAMSLKISLAGVSLRLNAIVDRLDRTSDGGILAVLLRTEDGPLPTTADLRQNLAVTIYHALVAATYPLKRPVRIQELWLRLDQEVTVELSEDEYRDNLGRLRQPVRALARGEVMARPGLHCDVCPFKYRGCPVYANDPDANPDDFDPTGSDGKIPPRQWIFKV
;
A
#
# COMPACT_ATOMS: atom_id res chain seq x y z
N MET A 1 -32.08 0.89 -2.54
CA MET A 1 -31.05 1.94 -2.68
C MET A 1 -29.71 1.24 -2.85
N THR A 2 -29.17 1.21 -4.06
CA THR A 2 -27.83 0.66 -4.31
C THR A 2 -26.82 1.71 -3.88
N THR A 3 -26.28 1.57 -2.67
CA THR A 3 -25.15 2.39 -2.21
C THR A 3 -23.96 2.12 -3.14
N GLN A 4 -23.34 3.19 -3.64
CA GLN A 4 -22.13 3.06 -4.45
C GLN A 4 -21.04 2.31 -3.66
N PRO A 5 -20.28 1.42 -4.32
CA PRO A 5 -19.18 0.72 -3.66
C PRO A 5 -18.15 1.72 -3.10
N ILE A 6 -17.69 1.51 -1.87
CA ILE A 6 -16.62 2.33 -1.26
C ILE A 6 -15.30 1.96 -1.96
N PRO A 7 -14.62 2.92 -2.62
CA PRO A 7 -13.34 2.67 -3.26
C PRO A 7 -12.21 2.59 -2.21
N LEU A 8 -11.35 1.58 -2.32
CA LEU A 8 -10.18 1.40 -1.46
C LEU A 8 -8.98 0.94 -2.30
N THR A 9 -7.82 1.53 -2.03
CA THR A 9 -6.53 1.05 -2.50
C THR A 9 -5.85 0.17 -1.44
N PRO A 10 -4.84 -0.64 -1.80
CA PRO A 10 -4.10 -1.45 -0.83
C PRO A 10 -3.52 -0.61 0.33
N GLN A 11 -2.95 0.56 0.04
CA GLN A 11 -2.38 1.45 1.05
C GLN A 11 -3.47 2.00 1.99
N GLU A 12 -4.61 2.40 1.43
CA GLU A 12 -5.75 2.91 2.22
C GLU A 12 -6.34 1.87 3.16
N VAL A 13 -6.25 0.59 2.80
CA VAL A 13 -6.71 -0.51 3.65
C VAL A 13 -5.87 -0.62 4.92
N ASN A 14 -4.54 -0.48 4.82
CA ASN A 14 -3.67 -0.44 6.00
C ASN A 14 -4.01 0.74 6.91
N ILE A 15 -4.10 1.95 6.32
CA ILE A 15 -4.44 3.18 7.07
C ILE A 15 -5.80 3.04 7.76
N LEU A 16 -6.82 2.50 7.07
CA LEU A 16 -8.17 2.30 7.61
C LEU A 16 -8.17 1.36 8.82
N VAL A 17 -7.35 0.31 8.82
CA VAL A 17 -7.28 -0.63 9.94
C VAL A 17 -6.45 -0.07 11.09
N GLU A 18 -5.36 0.63 10.80
CA GLU A 18 -4.53 1.27 11.81
C GLU A 18 -5.30 2.39 12.53
N CYS A 19 -5.84 3.33 11.77
CA CYS A 19 -6.61 4.44 12.31
C CYS A 19 -7.69 4.91 11.32
N PRO A 20 -8.96 4.53 11.50
CA PRO A 20 -10.06 5.01 10.65
C PRO A 20 -10.16 6.54 10.55
N LEU A 21 -9.80 7.27 11.61
CA LEU A 21 -9.78 8.73 11.59
C LEU A 21 -8.66 9.28 10.69
N HIS A 22 -7.47 8.67 10.69
CA HIS A 22 -6.41 9.00 9.74
C HIS A 22 -6.89 8.81 8.29
N TYR A 23 -7.51 7.65 8.00
CA TYR A 23 -8.10 7.39 6.69
C TYR A 23 -9.11 8.46 6.28
N HIS A 24 -10.02 8.85 7.20
CA HIS A 24 -11.02 9.88 6.94
C HIS A 24 -10.37 11.22 6.57
N PHE A 25 -9.39 11.68 7.35
CA PHE A 25 -8.66 12.93 7.06
C PHE A 25 -7.91 12.87 5.73
N ALA A 26 -7.24 11.75 5.45
CA ALA A 26 -6.51 11.57 4.19
C ALA A 26 -7.42 11.64 2.93
N LYS A 27 -8.73 11.42 3.08
CA LYS A 27 -9.71 11.57 2.00
C LYS A 27 -10.20 12.99 1.80
N GLN A 28 -9.88 13.93 2.70
CA GLN A 28 -10.31 15.32 2.56
C GLN A 28 -9.34 16.08 1.63
N PRO A 29 -9.82 16.73 0.55
CA PRO A 29 -8.94 17.39 -0.43
C PRO A 29 -8.02 18.46 0.14
N ALA A 30 -8.46 19.16 1.21
CA ALA A 30 -7.70 20.23 1.85
C ALA A 30 -6.60 19.75 2.81
N ALA A 31 -6.58 18.47 3.16
CA ALA A 31 -5.75 17.97 4.26
C ALA A 31 -4.28 17.76 3.89
N LEU A 32 -3.95 17.62 2.60
CA LEU A 32 -2.61 17.21 2.12
C LEU A 32 -2.00 18.18 1.10
N SER A 33 -2.48 19.42 1.00
CA SER A 33 -1.94 20.44 0.10
C SER A 33 -0.63 21.05 0.61
N GLY A 34 0.36 20.19 0.87
CA GLY A 34 1.75 20.59 1.04
C GLY A 34 2.54 20.41 -0.26
N PRO A 35 3.71 21.07 -0.41
CA PRO A 35 4.61 20.75 -1.51
C PRO A 35 4.98 19.26 -1.48
N ALA A 36 5.11 18.65 -2.67
CA ALA A 36 5.58 17.28 -2.78
C ALA A 36 6.92 17.14 -2.04
N THR A 37 7.08 16.07 -1.29
CA THR A 37 8.36 15.79 -0.66
C THR A 37 9.37 15.35 -1.73
N ALA A 38 10.66 15.59 -1.52
CA ALA A 38 11.71 15.12 -2.43
C ALA A 38 11.60 13.60 -2.67
N GLN A 39 11.16 12.84 -1.67
CA GLN A 39 10.92 11.41 -1.82
C GLN A 39 9.75 11.10 -2.77
N ALA A 40 8.66 11.86 -2.72
CA ALA A 40 7.52 11.68 -3.62
C ALA A 40 7.89 12.01 -5.08
N GLU A 41 8.76 13.00 -5.29
CA GLU A 41 9.28 13.33 -6.62
C GLU A 41 10.15 12.20 -7.16
N ILE A 42 11.04 11.64 -6.35
CA ILE A 42 11.88 10.50 -6.71
C ILE A 42 11.01 9.28 -7.04
N ASP A 43 10.00 8.97 -6.22
CA ASP A 43 9.09 7.85 -6.46
C ASP A 43 8.35 8.00 -7.79
N ALA A 44 7.78 9.18 -8.05
CA ALA A 44 7.08 9.47 -9.30
C ALA A 44 8.00 9.32 -10.52
N LEU A 45 9.22 9.82 -10.43
CA LEU A 45 10.21 9.77 -11.50
C LEU A 45 10.67 8.34 -11.81
N VAL A 46 10.93 7.55 -10.77
CA VAL A 46 11.30 6.12 -10.92
C VAL A 46 10.15 5.36 -11.56
N ARG A 47 8.92 5.51 -11.07
CA ARG A 47 7.73 4.82 -11.62
C ARG A 47 7.45 5.20 -13.05
N ASP A 48 7.53 6.49 -13.39
CA ASP A 48 7.36 6.95 -14.79
C ASP A 48 8.42 6.35 -15.72
N THR A 49 9.68 6.33 -15.29
CA THR A 49 10.78 5.72 -16.07
C THR A 49 10.58 4.22 -16.29
N VAL A 50 10.18 3.49 -15.24
CA VAL A 50 9.86 2.07 -15.33
C VAL A 50 8.66 1.82 -16.25
N GLN A 51 7.61 2.63 -16.14
CA GLN A 51 6.43 2.54 -17.02
C GLN A 51 6.82 2.72 -18.48
N GLN A 52 7.66 3.70 -18.80
CA GLN A 52 8.11 3.91 -20.17
C GLN A 52 8.98 2.78 -20.70
N LEU A 53 9.87 2.23 -19.87
CA LEU A 53 10.65 1.05 -20.21
C LEU A 53 9.75 -0.13 -20.60
N HIS A 54 8.69 -0.40 -19.82
CA HIS A 54 7.71 -1.43 -20.15
C HIS A 54 6.89 -1.11 -21.41
N ALA A 55 6.42 0.12 -21.55
CA ALA A 55 5.63 0.56 -22.70
C ALA A 55 6.42 0.48 -24.02
N ALA A 56 7.73 0.73 -23.96
CA ALA A 56 8.62 0.60 -25.11
C ALA A 56 8.87 -0.86 -25.54
N GLY A 57 8.49 -1.83 -24.72
CA GLY A 57 8.74 -3.27 -24.98
C GLY A 57 10.01 -3.81 -24.35
N GLY A 58 10.50 -3.15 -23.29
CA GLY A 58 11.56 -3.62 -22.42
C GLY A 58 12.99 -3.29 -22.87
N PRO A 59 13.99 -3.93 -22.23
CA PRO A 59 15.41 -3.58 -22.37
C PRO A 59 15.96 -3.64 -23.80
N ALA A 60 15.38 -4.46 -24.66
CA ALA A 60 15.81 -4.56 -26.07
C ALA A 60 15.46 -3.31 -26.91
N ARG A 61 14.51 -2.49 -26.46
CA ARG A 61 14.01 -1.32 -27.20
C ARG A 61 14.21 -0.01 -26.44
N PHE A 62 14.46 -0.07 -25.15
CA PHE A 62 14.70 1.09 -24.30
C PHE A 62 15.90 0.79 -23.42
N SER A 63 17.04 1.38 -23.77
CA SER A 63 18.32 1.09 -23.15
C SER A 63 18.44 1.62 -21.71
N LEU A 64 19.39 1.11 -20.94
CA LEU A 64 19.72 1.69 -19.64
C LEU A 64 20.07 3.18 -19.75
N ALA A 65 20.81 3.57 -20.78
CA ALA A 65 21.19 4.97 -21.02
C ALA A 65 19.94 5.86 -21.19
N ASP A 66 18.92 5.39 -21.95
CA ASP A 66 17.66 6.12 -22.11
C ASP A 66 16.93 6.30 -20.77
N CYS A 67 16.94 5.26 -19.91
CA CYS A 67 16.38 5.35 -18.58
C CYS A 67 17.14 6.36 -17.71
N LEU A 68 18.47 6.33 -17.72
CA LEU A 68 19.32 7.17 -16.86
C LEU A 68 19.25 8.65 -17.20
N VAL A 69 19.10 8.99 -18.48
CA VAL A 69 18.89 10.39 -18.91
C VAL A 69 17.68 11.01 -18.22
N ARG A 70 16.63 10.25 -17.99
CA ARG A 70 15.39 10.72 -17.35
C ARG A 70 15.55 11.02 -15.87
N VAL A 71 16.44 10.33 -15.19
CA VAL A 71 16.65 10.40 -13.74
C VAL A 71 17.96 11.09 -13.35
N ALA A 72 18.70 11.66 -14.32
CA ALA A 72 20.08 12.14 -14.15
C ALA A 72 20.28 13.16 -13.02
N GLY A 73 19.25 13.96 -12.69
CA GLY A 73 19.29 14.94 -11.59
C GLY A 73 19.15 14.35 -10.18
N TYR A 74 18.86 13.05 -10.06
CA TYR A 74 18.51 12.40 -8.79
C TYR A 74 19.36 11.12 -8.57
N PRO A 75 20.49 11.21 -7.86
CA PRO A 75 21.41 10.07 -7.68
C PRO A 75 20.74 8.81 -7.14
N ALA A 76 19.80 8.96 -6.20
CA ALA A 76 19.04 7.84 -5.66
C ALA A 76 18.14 7.16 -6.73
N ALA A 77 17.51 7.96 -7.60
CA ALA A 77 16.71 7.42 -8.70
C ALA A 77 17.58 6.71 -9.73
N VAL A 78 18.77 7.24 -10.04
CA VAL A 78 19.77 6.60 -10.91
C VAL A 78 20.09 5.19 -10.40
N GLN A 79 20.47 5.07 -9.12
CA GLN A 79 20.79 3.77 -8.51
C GLN A 79 19.60 2.78 -8.60
N MET A 80 18.39 3.25 -8.26
CA MET A 80 17.18 2.43 -8.31
C MET A 80 16.86 1.94 -9.71
N ILE A 81 17.00 2.78 -10.72
CA ILE A 81 16.78 2.41 -12.13
C ILE A 81 17.82 1.42 -12.59
N GLU A 82 19.09 1.58 -12.22
CA GLU A 82 20.14 0.60 -12.54
C GLU A 82 19.84 -0.77 -11.94
N HIS A 83 19.44 -0.83 -10.67
CA HIS A 83 19.07 -2.09 -10.01
C HIS A 83 17.87 -2.74 -10.72
N TYR A 84 16.83 -1.97 -10.99
CA TYR A 84 15.64 -2.46 -11.67
C TYR A 84 15.98 -2.99 -13.07
N TYR A 85 16.72 -2.21 -13.86
CA TYR A 85 17.05 -2.53 -15.26
C TYR A 85 17.86 -3.84 -15.36
N ARG A 86 18.91 -4.01 -14.54
CA ARG A 86 19.72 -5.22 -14.51
C ARG A 86 18.92 -6.49 -14.19
N ARG A 87 17.95 -6.37 -13.27
CA ARG A 87 17.03 -7.48 -12.94
C ARG A 87 16.08 -7.75 -14.10
N LEU A 88 15.49 -6.71 -14.65
CA LEU A 88 14.54 -6.83 -15.74
C LEU A 88 15.17 -7.43 -17.00
N GLU A 89 16.40 -7.06 -17.33
CA GLU A 89 17.12 -7.59 -18.47
C GLU A 89 17.28 -9.11 -18.41
N ARG A 90 17.54 -9.66 -17.22
CA ARG A 90 17.63 -11.12 -17.00
C ARG A 90 16.26 -11.80 -17.09
N ASP A 91 15.22 -11.15 -16.59
CA ASP A 91 13.90 -11.75 -16.38
C ASP A 91 12.87 -11.33 -17.40
N TRP A 92 13.20 -10.49 -18.38
CA TRP A 92 12.28 -9.93 -19.36
C TRP A 92 11.35 -10.96 -20.02
N ARG A 93 11.84 -12.16 -20.30
CA ARG A 93 11.06 -13.24 -20.92
C ARG A 93 9.91 -13.75 -20.05
N ARG A 94 9.92 -13.46 -18.76
CA ARG A 94 8.88 -13.83 -17.78
C ARG A 94 7.81 -12.75 -17.66
N VAL A 95 8.13 -11.52 -18.07
CA VAL A 95 7.22 -10.38 -17.94
C VAL A 95 5.97 -10.61 -18.78
N MET A 96 4.81 -10.52 -18.14
CA MET A 96 3.48 -10.63 -18.77
C MET A 96 2.87 -9.26 -18.99
N ALA A 97 3.01 -8.36 -18.02
CA ALA A 97 2.51 -6.99 -18.06
C ALA A 97 3.34 -6.08 -17.15
N GLY A 98 3.38 -4.80 -17.47
CA GLY A 98 3.91 -3.73 -16.61
C GLY A 98 2.85 -2.67 -16.37
N ASN A 99 2.83 -2.09 -15.18
CA ASN A 99 1.90 -1.04 -14.77
C ASN A 99 0.43 -1.43 -14.97
N GLU A 100 0.05 -2.63 -14.50
CA GLU A 100 -1.28 -3.21 -14.72
C GLU A 100 -2.29 -2.66 -13.72
N ALA A 101 -3.30 -1.95 -14.22
CA ALA A 101 -4.40 -1.44 -13.41
C ALA A 101 -5.45 -2.52 -13.18
N MET A 102 -5.77 -2.79 -11.92
CA MET A 102 -6.73 -3.81 -11.51
C MET A 102 -7.86 -3.23 -10.67
N SER A 103 -9.06 -3.78 -10.84
CA SER A 103 -10.24 -3.42 -10.05
C SER A 103 -11.07 -4.65 -9.73
N LEU A 104 -11.52 -4.76 -8.48
CA LEU A 104 -12.34 -5.86 -7.99
C LEU A 104 -13.47 -5.33 -7.11
N LYS A 105 -14.71 -5.72 -7.41
CA LYS A 105 -15.84 -5.48 -6.50
C LYS A 105 -16.02 -6.68 -5.59
N ILE A 106 -16.08 -6.43 -4.29
CA ILE A 106 -16.33 -7.44 -3.26
C ILE A 106 -17.43 -6.97 -2.32
N SER A 107 -18.08 -7.95 -1.64
CA SER A 107 -18.92 -7.68 -0.49
C SER A 107 -18.22 -8.17 0.77
N LEU A 108 -17.92 -7.26 1.68
CA LEU A 108 -17.29 -7.58 2.95
C LEU A 108 -18.17 -7.10 4.11
N ALA A 109 -18.61 -8.03 4.94
CA ALA A 109 -19.46 -7.72 6.10
C ALA A 109 -20.77 -6.97 5.74
N GLY A 110 -21.34 -7.22 4.55
CA GLY A 110 -22.53 -6.57 4.04
C GLY A 110 -22.29 -5.21 3.38
N VAL A 111 -21.04 -4.77 3.28
CA VAL A 111 -20.65 -3.52 2.63
C VAL A 111 -20.06 -3.80 1.25
N SER A 112 -20.52 -3.07 0.23
CA SER A 112 -19.94 -3.16 -1.12
C SER A 112 -18.66 -2.33 -1.20
N LEU A 113 -17.56 -2.95 -1.60
CA LEU A 113 -16.26 -2.32 -1.78
C LEU A 113 -15.81 -2.43 -3.22
N ARG A 114 -15.04 -1.44 -3.69
CA ARG A 114 -14.28 -1.50 -4.93
C ARG A 114 -12.81 -1.38 -4.61
N LEU A 115 -12.09 -2.48 -4.72
CA LEU A 115 -10.64 -2.52 -4.55
C LEU A 115 -9.99 -2.11 -5.86
N ASN A 116 -9.06 -1.15 -5.82
CA ASN A 116 -8.32 -0.70 -7.00
C ASN A 116 -6.83 -0.68 -6.68
N ALA A 117 -6.01 -1.16 -7.62
CA ALA A 117 -4.56 -1.08 -7.50
C ALA A 117 -3.89 -1.00 -8.87
N ILE A 118 -2.65 -0.55 -8.87
CA ILE A 118 -1.72 -0.73 -9.99
C ILE A 118 -0.65 -1.69 -9.51
N VAL A 119 -0.40 -2.74 -10.27
CA VAL A 119 0.72 -3.68 -10.06
C VAL A 119 1.84 -3.24 -10.99
N ASP A 120 3.02 -2.96 -10.43
CA ASP A 120 4.14 -2.40 -11.20
C ASP A 120 4.62 -3.37 -12.28
N ARG A 121 4.65 -4.70 -11.98
CA ARG A 121 4.99 -5.75 -12.95
C ARG A 121 4.32 -7.07 -12.59
N LEU A 122 3.92 -7.82 -13.62
CA LEU A 122 3.45 -9.19 -13.51
C LEU A 122 4.39 -10.12 -14.27
N ASP A 123 4.88 -11.15 -13.61
CA ASP A 123 5.76 -12.16 -14.18
C ASP A 123 5.10 -13.54 -14.15
N ARG A 124 5.40 -14.36 -15.16
CA ARG A 124 5.05 -15.78 -15.16
C ARG A 124 6.09 -16.56 -14.35
N THR A 125 5.64 -17.40 -13.46
CA THR A 125 6.52 -18.29 -12.71
C THR A 125 6.68 -19.64 -13.42
N SER A 126 7.76 -20.37 -13.12
CA SER A 126 8.08 -21.66 -13.77
C SER A 126 7.06 -22.76 -13.46
N ASP A 127 6.35 -22.65 -12.34
CA ASP A 127 5.28 -23.57 -11.94
C ASP A 127 3.90 -23.21 -12.51
N GLY A 128 3.84 -22.25 -13.44
CA GLY A 128 2.61 -21.81 -14.11
C GLY A 128 1.81 -20.78 -13.35
N GLY A 129 2.28 -20.35 -12.19
CA GLY A 129 1.69 -19.28 -11.37
C GLY A 129 2.01 -17.89 -11.90
N ILE A 130 1.73 -16.90 -11.05
CA ILE A 130 1.97 -15.48 -11.32
C ILE A 130 2.65 -14.83 -10.13
N LEU A 131 3.64 -13.98 -10.42
CA LEU A 131 4.34 -13.14 -9.47
C LEU A 131 3.97 -11.68 -9.74
N ALA A 132 3.30 -11.05 -8.77
CA ALA A 132 3.05 -9.61 -8.80
C ALA A 132 4.19 -8.89 -8.08
N VAL A 133 4.94 -8.07 -8.81
CA VAL A 133 6.07 -7.30 -8.32
C VAL A 133 5.62 -5.89 -8.01
N LEU A 134 5.87 -5.45 -6.78
CA LEU A 134 5.58 -4.13 -6.26
C LEU A 134 6.90 -3.39 -6.00
N LEU A 135 7.10 -2.26 -6.62
CA LEU A 135 8.32 -1.47 -6.45
C LEU A 135 8.27 -0.64 -5.17
N ARG A 136 9.34 -0.70 -4.40
CA ARG A 136 9.58 0.08 -3.19
C ARG A 136 10.75 1.03 -3.40
N THR A 137 10.48 2.33 -3.29
CA THR A 137 11.47 3.40 -3.50
C THR A 137 11.84 4.11 -2.21
N GLU A 138 11.05 3.88 -1.15
CA GLU A 138 11.26 4.44 0.17
C GLU A 138 12.52 3.88 0.85
N ASP A 139 13.07 4.67 1.78
CA ASP A 139 14.07 4.20 2.73
C ASP A 139 13.37 3.47 3.89
N GLY A 140 13.96 2.40 4.37
CA GLY A 140 13.42 1.66 5.49
C GLY A 140 14.05 0.27 5.64
N PRO A 141 13.76 -0.39 6.75
CA PRO A 141 14.18 -1.77 6.94
C PRO A 141 13.40 -2.68 5.98
N LEU A 142 14.09 -3.69 5.45
CA LEU A 142 13.44 -4.72 4.65
C LEU A 142 12.43 -5.49 5.52
N PRO A 143 11.16 -5.60 5.11
CA PRO A 143 10.18 -6.38 5.87
C PRO A 143 10.55 -7.87 5.82
N THR A 144 10.18 -8.60 6.86
CA THR A 144 10.27 -10.05 6.83
C THR A 144 9.11 -10.66 6.03
N THR A 145 9.24 -11.91 5.63
CA THR A 145 8.13 -12.67 5.03
C THR A 145 6.91 -12.74 5.98
N ALA A 146 7.14 -12.79 7.29
CA ALA A 146 6.07 -12.78 8.29
C ALA A 146 5.32 -11.44 8.31
N ASP A 147 6.03 -10.32 8.19
CA ASP A 147 5.42 -9.00 8.10
C ASP A 147 4.53 -8.88 6.84
N LEU A 148 5.04 -9.34 5.69
CA LEU A 148 4.27 -9.31 4.44
C LEU A 148 3.02 -10.22 4.49
N ARG A 149 3.09 -11.39 5.15
CA ARG A 149 1.93 -12.27 5.33
C ARG A 149 0.80 -11.61 6.12
N GLN A 150 1.13 -10.74 7.06
CA GLN A 150 0.17 -10.00 7.88
C GLN A 150 -0.25 -8.65 7.26
N ASN A 151 0.41 -8.22 6.20
CA ASN A 151 0.16 -6.94 5.56
C ASN A 151 -1.14 -6.98 4.73
N LEU A 152 -2.08 -6.11 5.05
CA LEU A 152 -3.37 -6.07 4.36
C LEU A 152 -3.24 -5.57 2.92
N ALA A 153 -2.30 -4.67 2.63
CA ALA A 153 -2.05 -4.24 1.25
C ALA A 153 -1.65 -5.44 0.38
N VAL A 154 -0.76 -6.31 0.88
CA VAL A 154 -0.36 -7.57 0.21
C VAL A 154 -1.57 -8.47 -0.04
N THR A 155 -2.47 -8.59 0.97
CA THR A 155 -3.71 -9.35 0.83
C THR A 155 -4.63 -8.80 -0.26
N ILE A 156 -4.74 -7.47 -0.37
CA ILE A 156 -5.55 -6.84 -1.43
C ILE A 156 -4.92 -7.04 -2.81
N TYR A 157 -3.60 -6.89 -2.95
CA TYR A 157 -2.90 -7.20 -4.20
C TYR A 157 -3.11 -8.67 -4.60
N HIS A 158 -2.97 -9.60 -3.65
CA HIS A 158 -3.24 -11.02 -3.90
C HIS A 158 -4.68 -11.25 -4.40
N ALA A 159 -5.69 -10.63 -3.76
CA ALA A 159 -7.09 -10.74 -4.18
C ALA A 159 -7.31 -10.23 -5.62
N LEU A 160 -6.74 -9.07 -5.94
CA LEU A 160 -6.87 -8.44 -7.26
C LEU A 160 -6.24 -9.31 -8.35
N VAL A 161 -5.00 -9.78 -8.13
CA VAL A 161 -4.28 -10.64 -9.09
C VAL A 161 -5.01 -11.98 -9.25
N ALA A 162 -5.44 -12.59 -8.14
CA ALA A 162 -6.17 -13.87 -8.16
C ALA A 162 -7.49 -13.79 -8.90
N ALA A 163 -8.20 -12.66 -8.80
CA ALA A 163 -9.46 -12.45 -9.50
C ALA A 163 -9.27 -12.13 -10.99
N THR A 164 -8.21 -11.39 -11.32
CA THR A 164 -7.89 -11.02 -12.72
C THR A 164 -7.34 -12.22 -13.50
N TYR A 165 -6.58 -13.09 -12.84
CA TYR A 165 -5.94 -14.27 -13.45
C TYR A 165 -6.32 -15.58 -12.74
N PRO A 166 -7.60 -16.00 -12.78
CA PRO A 166 -8.10 -17.10 -11.96
C PRO A 166 -7.46 -18.45 -12.25
N LEU A 167 -6.92 -18.63 -13.46
CA LEU A 167 -6.27 -19.87 -13.88
C LEU A 167 -4.76 -19.89 -13.63
N LYS A 168 -4.19 -18.82 -13.08
CA LYS A 168 -2.76 -18.69 -12.77
C LYS A 168 -2.54 -18.88 -11.27
N ARG A 169 -2.10 -20.06 -10.89
CA ARG A 169 -1.82 -20.44 -9.50
C ARG A 169 -0.45 -21.12 -9.40
N PRO A 170 0.30 -20.90 -8.33
CA PRO A 170 0.02 -20.00 -7.21
C PRO A 170 0.14 -18.52 -7.57
N VAL A 171 -0.45 -17.64 -6.73
CA VAL A 171 -0.24 -16.18 -6.79
C VAL A 171 0.76 -15.80 -5.70
N ARG A 172 1.85 -15.15 -6.10
CA ARG A 172 2.87 -14.63 -5.20
C ARG A 172 2.96 -13.11 -5.32
N ILE A 173 3.20 -12.47 -4.20
CA ILE A 173 3.45 -11.03 -4.14
C ILE A 173 4.91 -10.83 -3.74
N GLN A 174 5.62 -10.01 -4.51
CA GLN A 174 7.00 -9.64 -4.27
C GLN A 174 7.10 -8.14 -4.06
N GLU A 175 7.71 -7.71 -2.97
CA GLU A 175 8.19 -6.35 -2.83
C GLU A 175 9.65 -6.29 -3.27
N LEU A 176 9.93 -5.45 -4.26
CA LEU A 176 11.27 -5.19 -4.77
C LEU A 176 11.74 -3.82 -4.26
N TRP A 177 12.66 -3.84 -3.30
CA TRP A 177 13.22 -2.68 -2.63
C TRP A 177 14.40 -2.14 -3.44
N LEU A 178 14.13 -1.15 -4.29
CA LEU A 178 15.06 -0.71 -5.32
C LEU A 178 16.34 -0.06 -4.75
N ARG A 179 16.26 0.65 -3.63
CA ARG A 179 17.43 1.23 -2.98
C ARG A 179 18.38 0.18 -2.43
N LEU A 180 17.85 -0.91 -1.91
CA LEU A 180 18.61 -1.98 -1.29
C LEU A 180 19.04 -3.06 -2.29
N ASP A 181 18.49 -3.05 -3.50
CA ASP A 181 18.58 -4.15 -4.48
C ASP A 181 18.18 -5.52 -3.88
N GLN A 182 17.15 -5.50 -3.02
CA GLN A 182 16.66 -6.68 -2.32
C GLN A 182 15.17 -6.91 -2.60
N GLU A 183 14.74 -8.15 -2.37
CA GLU A 183 13.35 -8.55 -2.59
C GLU A 183 12.85 -9.44 -1.46
N VAL A 184 11.56 -9.34 -1.17
CA VAL A 184 10.86 -10.26 -0.29
C VAL A 184 9.63 -10.75 -1.02
N THR A 185 9.50 -12.09 -1.11
CA THR A 185 8.37 -12.73 -1.80
C THR A 185 7.53 -13.51 -0.80
N VAL A 186 6.22 -13.43 -0.95
CA VAL A 186 5.25 -14.13 -0.13
C VAL A 186 4.18 -14.80 -0.99
N GLU A 187 3.77 -15.97 -0.56
CA GLU A 187 2.56 -16.66 -0.98
C GLU A 187 1.65 -16.76 0.25
N LEU A 188 0.42 -16.29 0.14
CA LEU A 188 -0.55 -16.35 1.24
C LEU A 188 -1.29 -17.68 1.19
N SER A 189 -1.36 -18.38 2.32
CA SER A 189 -2.28 -19.48 2.49
C SER A 189 -3.73 -18.97 2.52
N GLU A 190 -4.68 -19.87 2.31
CA GLU A 190 -6.11 -19.52 2.36
C GLU A 190 -6.53 -19.02 3.75
N ASP A 191 -5.96 -19.57 4.81
CA ASP A 191 -6.24 -19.16 6.19
C ASP A 191 -5.68 -17.76 6.46
N GLU A 192 -4.42 -17.48 6.11
CA GLU A 192 -3.83 -16.15 6.23
C GLU A 192 -4.63 -15.10 5.45
N TYR A 193 -5.04 -15.43 4.23
CA TYR A 193 -5.88 -14.56 3.41
C TYR A 193 -7.23 -14.28 4.07
N ARG A 194 -7.89 -15.30 4.63
CA ARG A 194 -9.19 -15.19 5.31
C ARG A 194 -9.08 -14.36 6.60
N ASP A 195 -8.04 -14.61 7.40
CA ASP A 195 -7.79 -13.91 8.65
C ASP A 195 -7.51 -12.42 8.41
N ASN A 196 -6.67 -12.11 7.43
CA ASN A 196 -6.39 -10.74 7.02
C ASN A 196 -7.66 -10.01 6.57
N LEU A 197 -8.50 -10.61 5.73
CA LEU A 197 -9.79 -10.03 5.36
C LEU A 197 -10.73 -9.90 6.57
N GLY A 198 -10.60 -10.79 7.55
CA GLY A 198 -11.33 -10.71 8.82
C GLY A 198 -11.09 -9.42 9.57
N ARG A 199 -9.83 -8.95 9.58
CA ARG A 199 -9.42 -7.68 10.25
C ARG A 199 -10.09 -6.45 9.64
N LEU A 200 -10.48 -6.48 8.36
CA LEU A 200 -11.16 -5.38 7.68
C LEU A 200 -12.64 -5.26 8.01
N ARG A 201 -13.29 -6.31 8.51
CA ARG A 201 -14.75 -6.35 8.65
C ARG A 201 -15.30 -5.25 9.55
N GLN A 202 -14.69 -5.01 10.70
CA GLN A 202 -15.14 -3.99 11.65
C GLN A 202 -14.88 -2.57 11.13
N PRO A 203 -13.67 -2.20 10.67
CA PRO A 203 -13.40 -0.88 10.10
C PRO A 203 -14.33 -0.53 8.93
N VAL A 204 -14.55 -1.47 8.01
CA VAL A 204 -15.43 -1.27 6.85
C VAL A 204 -16.89 -1.05 7.28
N ARG A 205 -17.41 -1.81 8.26
CA ARG A 205 -18.76 -1.57 8.79
C ARG A 205 -18.90 -0.21 9.44
N ALA A 206 -17.92 0.21 10.23
CA ALA A 206 -17.91 1.54 10.87
C ALA A 206 -17.91 2.64 9.80
N LEU A 207 -17.04 2.53 8.80
CA LEU A 207 -16.97 3.47 7.68
C LEU A 207 -18.29 3.57 6.92
N ALA A 208 -18.97 2.45 6.66
CA ALA A 208 -20.25 2.43 5.96
C ALA A 208 -21.41 3.09 6.78
N ARG A 209 -21.24 3.18 8.11
CA ARG A 209 -22.18 3.89 8.99
C ARG A 209 -21.80 5.36 9.23
N GLY A 210 -20.75 5.85 8.58
CA GLY A 210 -20.20 7.18 8.85
C GLY A 210 -19.58 7.30 10.25
N GLU A 211 -19.14 6.19 10.83
CA GLU A 211 -18.49 6.16 12.14
C GLU A 211 -17.00 6.09 11.95
N VAL A 212 -16.26 7.10 12.43
CA VAL A 212 -14.80 7.16 12.36
C VAL A 212 -14.24 7.14 13.75
N MET A 213 -13.36 6.18 14.01
CA MET A 213 -12.76 5.99 15.32
C MET A 213 -11.28 6.33 15.27
N ALA A 214 -10.82 7.17 16.19
CA ALA A 214 -9.38 7.31 16.44
C ALA A 214 -8.85 6.06 17.13
N ARG A 215 -7.68 5.61 16.69
CA ARG A 215 -6.94 4.50 17.32
C ARG A 215 -5.51 4.96 17.56
N PRO A 216 -5.21 5.51 18.74
CA PRO A 216 -3.84 5.87 19.08
C PRO A 216 -2.91 4.67 19.12
N GLY A 217 -1.66 4.89 18.71
CA GLY A 217 -0.62 3.87 18.65
C GLY A 217 0.67 4.43 18.08
N LEU A 218 1.68 3.58 17.88
CA LEU A 218 2.99 3.96 17.35
C LEU A 218 2.93 4.71 16.00
N HIS A 219 1.92 4.41 15.17
CA HIS A 219 1.71 5.12 13.90
C HIS A 219 1.37 6.62 14.10
N CYS A 220 0.96 7.04 15.30
CA CYS A 220 0.70 8.44 15.59
C CYS A 220 1.96 9.31 15.53
N ASP A 221 3.14 8.74 15.77
CA ASP A 221 4.39 9.51 15.75
C ASP A 221 4.75 10.04 14.37
N VAL A 222 4.32 9.34 13.34
CA VAL A 222 4.50 9.73 11.92
C VAL A 222 3.20 10.21 11.26
N CYS A 223 2.11 10.34 12.03
CA CYS A 223 0.83 10.74 11.48
C CYS A 223 0.82 12.24 11.15
N PRO A 224 0.56 12.65 9.91
CA PRO A 224 0.57 14.06 9.51
C PRO A 224 -0.53 14.89 10.17
N PHE A 225 -1.54 14.22 10.74
CA PHE A 225 -2.70 14.85 11.39
C PHE A 225 -2.58 14.92 12.90
N LYS A 226 -1.53 14.37 13.52
CA LYS A 226 -1.35 14.31 14.98
C LYS A 226 -1.63 15.66 15.65
N TYR A 227 -1.01 16.73 15.15
CA TYR A 227 -1.15 18.10 15.67
C TYR A 227 -1.98 19.03 14.75
N ARG A 228 -2.63 18.47 13.72
CA ARG A 228 -3.35 19.24 12.69
C ARG A 228 -4.82 18.81 12.57
N GLY A 229 -5.47 18.60 13.70
CA GLY A 229 -6.91 18.28 13.73
C GLY A 229 -7.26 16.91 14.32
N CYS A 230 -6.26 16.09 14.73
CA CYS A 230 -6.56 14.88 15.47
C CYS A 230 -7.10 15.24 16.87
N PRO A 231 -8.35 14.93 17.20
CA PRO A 231 -8.97 15.33 18.46
C PRO A 231 -8.33 14.67 19.68
N VAL A 232 -7.59 13.59 19.50
CA VAL A 232 -6.83 12.91 20.57
C VAL A 232 -5.72 13.80 21.10
N TYR A 233 -5.09 14.58 20.19
CA TYR A 233 -3.93 15.43 20.52
C TYR A 233 -4.24 16.94 20.44
N ALA A 234 -5.47 17.33 20.08
CA ALA A 234 -5.85 18.72 19.88
C ALA A 234 -5.78 19.57 21.16
N ASN A 235 -5.92 18.95 22.35
CA ASN A 235 -5.98 19.62 23.66
C ASN A 235 -4.71 19.46 24.47
N ASP A 236 -3.75 18.67 24.00
CA ASP A 236 -2.49 18.43 24.68
C ASP A 236 -1.37 18.18 23.65
N PRO A 237 -0.64 19.24 23.25
CA PRO A 237 0.47 19.10 22.32
C PRO A 237 1.64 18.28 22.88
N ASP A 238 1.70 18.12 24.20
CA ASP A 238 2.74 17.36 24.90
C ASP A 238 2.27 15.96 25.32
N ALA A 239 1.04 15.56 24.92
CA ALA A 239 0.53 14.22 25.20
C ALA A 239 1.47 13.16 24.63
N ASN A 240 2.17 12.46 25.52
CA ASN A 240 3.04 11.36 25.16
C ASN A 240 2.17 10.16 24.76
N PRO A 241 2.35 9.56 23.57
CA PRO A 241 1.65 8.34 23.18
C PRO A 241 1.86 7.17 24.16
N ASP A 242 2.99 7.15 24.89
CA ASP A 242 3.28 6.16 25.91
C ASP A 242 2.41 6.30 27.18
N ASP A 243 1.80 7.48 27.39
CA ASP A 243 0.85 7.71 28.50
C ASP A 243 -0.57 7.20 28.18
N PHE A 244 -0.76 6.65 26.98
CA PHE A 244 -2.04 6.14 26.56
C PHE A 244 -2.21 4.66 26.93
N ASP A 245 -3.08 4.41 27.91
CA ASP A 245 -3.53 3.03 28.22
C ASP A 245 -4.69 2.62 27.31
N PRO A 246 -4.48 1.73 26.32
CA PRO A 246 -5.54 1.25 25.44
C PRO A 246 -6.61 0.44 26.18
N THR A 247 -6.33 0.03 27.42
CA THR A 247 -7.27 -0.77 28.25
C THR A 247 -8.19 0.10 29.11
N GLY A 248 -7.87 1.40 29.24
CA GLY A 248 -8.63 2.32 30.07
C GLY A 248 -8.50 2.06 31.58
N SER A 249 -7.48 1.33 32.00
CA SER A 249 -7.28 0.94 33.42
C SER A 249 -6.85 2.12 34.31
N ASP A 250 -6.33 3.20 33.71
CA ASP A 250 -5.86 4.40 34.41
C ASP A 250 -6.91 5.49 34.59
N GLY A 251 -8.17 5.24 34.21
CA GLY A 251 -9.27 6.17 34.32
C GLY A 251 -9.24 7.31 33.32
N LYS A 252 -8.28 7.34 32.37
CA LYS A 252 -8.22 8.29 31.27
C LYS A 252 -9.16 7.81 30.17
N ILE A 253 -9.93 8.68 29.63
CA ILE A 253 -11.00 8.64 28.63
C ILE A 253 -11.21 7.27 27.94
N PRO A 254 -12.34 6.60 28.16
CA PRO A 254 -12.62 5.31 27.53
C PRO A 254 -12.72 5.41 26.01
N PRO A 255 -12.31 4.36 25.25
CA PRO A 255 -12.28 4.34 23.80
C PRO A 255 -13.56 4.74 23.07
N ARG A 256 -14.71 4.69 23.75
CA ARG A 256 -16.03 5.06 23.20
C ARG A 256 -16.19 6.55 22.89
N GLN A 257 -15.38 7.41 23.47
CA GLN A 257 -15.49 8.86 23.26
C GLN A 257 -14.78 9.35 21.97
N TRP A 258 -14.07 8.47 21.26
CA TRP A 258 -13.34 8.79 20.05
C TRP A 258 -14.02 8.31 18.77
N ILE A 259 -15.30 7.98 18.86
CA ILE A 259 -16.13 7.70 17.68
C ILE A 259 -16.76 9.01 17.24
N PHE A 260 -16.39 9.44 16.05
CA PHE A 260 -16.95 10.63 15.40
C PHE A 260 -17.94 10.19 14.33
N LYS A 261 -19.08 10.89 14.24
CA LYS A 261 -19.97 10.76 13.09
C LYS A 261 -19.57 11.81 12.07
N VAL A 262 -19.35 11.40 10.85
CA VAL A 262 -18.94 12.21 9.71
C VAL A 262 -19.98 12.16 8.60
#